data_f8662fc53b0d015e1db8e82df685f008
#
_entry.id   f8662fc53b0d015e1db8e82df685f008
#
_cell.length_a   1.000
_cell.length_b   1.000
_cell.length_c   1.000
_cell.angle_alpha   90.00
_cell.angle_beta   90.00
_cell.angle_gamma   90.00
#
_symmetry.space_group_name_H-M   'P 1'
#
loop_
_entity.id
_entity.type
_entity.pdbx_description
1 polymer ?
#
loop_
_entity_poly.entity_id
_entity_poly.type
_entity_poly.pdbx_seq_one_letter_code
_entity_poly.pdbx_strand_id
1 'polypeptide(L)'
;TVVQVTVSKRLKEGSYMSTLPRPLNPESDPRVKAVFDDIRASRGSDFINNLWHYLAFDPKLLEDTWRDVKAIMATPSSLDPVTKELIYAAVSIANSCDYCIHSHTAAARAKGMTEEQYAEFLSIVSLAGRTNHLLNAIKVPVDPEFDHT
;
A
#
# COMPACT_ATOMS: atom_id res chain seq x y z
N THR A 1 20.81 40.42 9.45
CA THR A 1 21.66 39.31 8.91
C THR A 1 20.79 38.06 8.89
N VAL A 2 20.27 37.73 7.71
CA VAL A 2 19.46 36.52 7.49
C VAL A 2 20.42 35.34 7.42
N VAL A 3 20.37 34.41 8.38
CA VAL A 3 21.08 33.14 8.31
C VAL A 3 20.37 32.28 7.28
N GLN A 4 20.95 32.11 6.11
CA GLN A 4 20.53 31.12 5.14
C GLN A 4 20.90 29.74 5.70
N VAL A 5 19.90 29.01 6.17
CA VAL A 5 20.05 27.58 6.48
C VAL A 5 20.07 26.83 5.16
N THR A 6 21.25 26.48 4.72
CA THR A 6 21.43 25.54 3.61
C THR A 6 20.97 24.16 4.09
N VAL A 7 19.74 23.82 3.78
CA VAL A 7 19.23 22.44 4.02
C VAL A 7 20.01 21.53 3.11
N SER A 8 21.02 20.88 3.69
CA SER A 8 21.84 19.89 3.01
C SER A 8 20.95 18.77 2.47
N LYS A 9 21.13 18.45 1.20
CA LYS A 9 20.47 17.39 0.41
C LYS A 9 20.68 15.97 0.98
N ARG A 10 21.26 15.84 2.18
CA ARG A 10 21.68 14.58 2.82
C ARG A 10 20.65 13.89 3.72
N LEU A 11 19.40 14.38 3.79
CA LEU A 11 18.34 13.76 4.59
C LEU A 11 17.38 12.89 3.77
N LYS A 12 17.75 12.48 2.55
CA LYS A 12 16.93 11.58 1.71
C LYS A 12 17.38 10.11 1.74
N GLU A 13 18.33 9.75 2.54
CA GLU A 13 18.79 8.36 2.67
C GLU A 13 18.69 7.89 4.13
N GLY A 14 17.47 7.87 4.66
CA GLY A 14 17.09 6.88 5.66
C GLY A 14 17.00 5.56 4.91
N SER A 15 18.15 4.96 4.63
CA SER A 15 18.28 3.64 4.02
C SER A 15 17.76 2.62 5.02
N TYR A 16 16.45 2.32 4.98
CA TYR A 16 15.99 1.02 5.42
C TYR A 16 16.66 0.00 4.50
N MET A 17 17.74 -0.59 4.98
CA MET A 17 18.39 -1.67 4.25
C MET A 17 17.45 -2.85 4.20
N SER A 18 17.06 -3.25 2.99
CA SER A 18 16.28 -4.47 2.80
C SER A 18 17.03 -5.67 3.40
N THR A 19 16.27 -6.60 3.98
CA THR A 19 16.82 -7.88 4.45
C THR A 19 17.19 -8.83 3.31
N LEU A 20 16.78 -8.49 2.08
CA LEU A 20 17.05 -9.24 0.85
C LEU A 20 17.82 -8.37 -0.13
N PRO A 21 18.81 -8.92 -0.85
CA PRO A 21 19.40 -8.23 -1.98
C PRO A 21 18.38 -8.13 -3.13
N ARG A 22 18.33 -6.97 -3.78
CA ARG A 22 17.53 -6.83 -5.01
C ARG A 22 18.22 -7.61 -6.14
N PRO A 23 17.53 -8.53 -6.84
CA PRO A 23 18.09 -9.20 -8.00
C PRO A 23 18.53 -8.19 -9.06
N LEU A 24 19.74 -8.36 -9.62
CA LEU A 24 20.29 -7.42 -10.61
C LEU A 24 19.58 -7.53 -11.97
N ASN A 25 19.29 -8.76 -12.42
CA ASN A 25 18.64 -9.05 -13.69
C ASN A 25 17.44 -9.97 -13.47
N PRO A 26 16.37 -9.51 -12.82
CA PRO A 26 15.27 -10.38 -12.43
C PRO A 26 14.54 -11.00 -13.64
N GLU A 27 14.46 -10.28 -14.74
CA GLU A 27 13.79 -10.74 -15.97
C GLU A 27 14.61 -11.77 -16.79
N SER A 28 15.79 -12.17 -16.32
CA SER A 28 16.50 -13.34 -16.87
C SER A 28 15.80 -14.67 -16.53
N ASP A 29 15.00 -14.69 -15.46
CA ASP A 29 14.09 -15.80 -15.17
C ASP A 29 12.78 -15.61 -15.98
N PRO A 30 12.40 -16.59 -16.84
CA PRO A 30 11.19 -16.48 -17.66
C PRO A 30 9.90 -16.31 -16.85
N ARG A 31 9.83 -16.88 -15.63
CA ARG A 31 8.67 -16.78 -14.76
C ARG A 31 8.53 -15.37 -14.21
N VAL A 32 9.63 -14.78 -13.73
CA VAL A 32 9.68 -13.39 -13.27
C VAL A 32 9.31 -12.44 -14.41
N LYS A 33 9.88 -12.66 -15.59
CA LYS A 33 9.56 -11.85 -16.77
C LYS A 33 8.08 -11.91 -17.11
N ALA A 34 7.48 -13.08 -17.09
CA ALA A 34 6.05 -13.24 -17.39
C ALA A 34 5.17 -12.46 -16.39
N VAL A 35 5.51 -12.49 -15.08
CA VAL A 35 4.80 -11.70 -14.06
C VAL A 35 4.99 -10.20 -14.30
N PHE A 36 6.20 -9.75 -14.58
CA PHE A 36 6.47 -8.32 -14.83
C PHE A 36 5.73 -7.81 -16.07
N ASP A 37 5.69 -8.60 -17.13
CA ASP A 37 4.95 -8.27 -18.35
C ASP A 37 3.44 -8.17 -18.05
N ASP A 38 2.89 -9.07 -17.26
CA ASP A 38 1.49 -9.02 -16.84
C ASP A 38 1.18 -7.82 -15.92
N ILE A 39 2.10 -7.45 -15.01
CA ILE A 39 1.98 -6.23 -14.20
C ILE A 39 1.92 -4.99 -15.10
N ARG A 40 2.84 -4.88 -16.07
CA ARG A 40 2.89 -3.77 -17.02
C ARG A 40 1.59 -3.66 -17.81
N ALA A 41 1.14 -4.78 -18.36
CA ALA A 41 -0.11 -4.85 -19.13
C ALA A 41 -1.32 -4.48 -18.27
N SER A 42 -1.41 -4.99 -17.06
CA SER A 42 -2.53 -4.73 -16.14
C SER A 42 -2.61 -3.27 -15.69
N ARG A 43 -1.46 -2.59 -15.59
CA ARG A 43 -1.38 -1.20 -15.12
C ARG A 43 -1.26 -0.16 -16.23
N GLY A 44 -1.02 -0.59 -17.47
CA GLY A 44 -0.76 0.31 -18.59
C GLY A 44 0.50 1.16 -18.39
N SER A 45 1.53 0.63 -17.75
CA SER A 45 2.75 1.34 -17.38
C SER A 45 3.95 0.40 -17.35
N ASP A 46 5.10 0.87 -17.81
CA ASP A 46 6.37 0.12 -17.74
C ASP A 46 6.97 0.08 -16.34
N PHE A 47 6.43 0.87 -15.41
CA PHE A 47 6.94 0.96 -14.05
C PHE A 47 6.64 -0.31 -13.25
N ILE A 48 7.71 -0.93 -12.73
CA ILE A 48 7.65 -2.01 -11.76
C ILE A 48 8.14 -1.48 -10.42
N ASN A 49 7.26 -1.42 -9.42
CA ASN A 49 7.64 -0.93 -8.11
C ASN A 49 8.50 -1.92 -7.32
N ASN A 50 9.22 -1.40 -6.32
CA ASN A 50 10.24 -2.15 -5.58
C ASN A 50 9.73 -3.47 -5.00
N LEU A 51 8.50 -3.53 -4.48
CA LEU A 51 7.93 -4.78 -3.97
C LEU A 51 8.16 -5.94 -4.94
N TRP A 52 7.78 -5.77 -6.20
CA TRP A 52 7.89 -6.82 -7.22
C TRP A 52 9.33 -7.17 -7.57
N HIS A 53 10.20 -6.16 -7.62
CA HIS A 53 11.63 -6.38 -7.82
C HIS A 53 12.26 -7.22 -6.71
N TYR A 54 11.90 -6.95 -5.46
CA TYR A 54 12.41 -7.72 -4.33
C TYR A 54 11.81 -9.12 -4.27
N LEU A 55 10.50 -9.29 -4.56
CA LEU A 55 9.87 -10.60 -4.61
C LEU A 55 10.41 -11.50 -5.73
N ALA A 56 11.08 -10.94 -6.73
CA ALA A 56 11.71 -11.71 -7.80
C ALA A 56 12.85 -12.62 -7.32
N PHE A 57 13.27 -12.56 -6.05
CA PHE A 57 14.21 -13.54 -5.47
C PHE A 57 13.59 -14.94 -5.36
N ASP A 58 12.27 -15.02 -5.25
CA ASP A 58 11.50 -16.26 -5.27
C ASP A 58 10.36 -16.14 -6.31
N PRO A 59 10.54 -16.71 -7.51
CA PRO A 59 9.54 -16.62 -8.58
C PRO A 59 8.17 -17.14 -8.20
N LYS A 60 8.10 -18.18 -7.34
CA LYS A 60 6.80 -18.72 -6.90
C LYS A 60 6.08 -17.74 -5.98
N LEU A 61 6.76 -17.17 -5.01
CA LEU A 61 6.20 -16.17 -4.11
C LEU A 61 5.73 -14.94 -4.91
N LEU A 62 6.50 -14.50 -5.90
CA LEU A 62 6.13 -13.41 -6.79
C LEU A 62 4.84 -13.73 -7.56
N GLU A 63 4.75 -14.91 -8.20
CA GLU A 63 3.57 -15.34 -8.96
C GLU A 63 2.31 -15.41 -8.07
N ASP A 64 2.40 -16.04 -6.91
CA ASP A 64 1.29 -16.19 -5.99
C ASP A 64 0.80 -14.83 -5.49
N THR A 65 1.74 -13.96 -5.08
CA THR A 65 1.41 -12.62 -4.58
C THR A 65 0.76 -11.76 -5.67
N TRP A 66 1.32 -11.76 -6.89
CA TRP A 66 0.74 -10.99 -7.99
C TRP A 66 -0.64 -11.50 -8.39
N ARG A 67 -0.82 -12.82 -8.48
CA ARG A 67 -2.13 -13.42 -8.77
C ARG A 67 -3.20 -12.90 -7.82
N ASP A 68 -2.92 -12.91 -6.53
CA ASP A 68 -3.88 -12.50 -5.51
C ASP A 68 -4.14 -10.98 -5.55
N VAL A 69 -3.09 -10.18 -5.70
CA VAL A 69 -3.22 -8.72 -5.86
C VAL A 69 -4.02 -8.38 -7.11
N LYS A 70 -3.74 -9.02 -8.25
CA LYS A 70 -4.47 -8.79 -9.50
C LYS A 70 -5.95 -9.14 -9.35
N ALA A 71 -6.25 -10.30 -8.76
CA ALA A 71 -7.63 -10.75 -8.57
C ALA A 71 -8.45 -9.81 -7.68
N ILE A 72 -7.84 -9.28 -6.61
CA ILE A 72 -8.54 -8.44 -5.63
C ILE A 72 -8.53 -6.96 -6.02
N MET A 73 -7.38 -6.43 -6.41
CA MET A 73 -7.20 -4.97 -6.57
C MET A 73 -7.41 -4.49 -8.01
N ALA A 74 -7.02 -5.28 -9.01
CA ALA A 74 -7.07 -4.87 -10.41
C ALA A 74 -8.36 -5.31 -11.12
N THR A 75 -9.00 -6.37 -10.66
CA THR A 75 -10.24 -6.87 -11.27
C THR A 75 -11.46 -6.05 -10.80
N PRO A 76 -12.31 -5.58 -11.73
CA PRO A 76 -13.56 -4.91 -11.37
C PRO A 76 -14.43 -5.78 -10.46
N SER A 77 -15.01 -5.18 -9.42
CA SER A 77 -15.87 -5.85 -8.45
C SER A 77 -16.83 -4.86 -7.80
N SER A 78 -17.52 -5.27 -6.71
CA SER A 78 -18.51 -4.45 -6.02
C SER A 78 -17.96 -3.15 -5.43
N LEU A 79 -16.68 -3.11 -5.05
CA LEU A 79 -16.03 -1.91 -4.57
C LEU A 79 -15.32 -1.18 -5.72
N ASP A 80 -15.48 0.13 -5.79
CA ASP A 80 -14.77 0.95 -6.77
C ASP A 80 -13.25 0.98 -6.50
N PRO A 81 -12.44 1.30 -7.52
CA PRO A 81 -10.98 1.23 -7.39
C PRO A 81 -10.39 2.16 -6.33
N VAL A 82 -10.95 3.35 -6.11
CA VAL A 82 -10.47 4.29 -5.08
C VAL A 82 -10.75 3.72 -3.68
N THR A 83 -11.96 3.22 -3.46
CA THR A 83 -12.35 2.59 -2.19
C THR A 83 -11.43 1.42 -1.83
N LYS A 84 -11.08 0.55 -2.79
CA LYS A 84 -10.14 -0.56 -2.55
C LYS A 84 -8.78 -0.05 -2.06
N GLU A 85 -8.24 1.00 -2.69
CA GLU A 85 -6.95 1.59 -2.29
C GLU A 85 -7.04 2.23 -0.89
N LEU A 86 -8.13 2.91 -0.57
CA LEU A 86 -8.32 3.53 0.75
C LEU A 86 -8.46 2.48 1.86
N ILE A 87 -9.17 1.38 1.63
CA ILE A 87 -9.25 0.26 2.58
C ILE A 87 -7.84 -0.30 2.82
N TYR A 88 -7.08 -0.53 1.76
CA TYR A 88 -5.71 -1.05 1.88
C TYR A 88 -4.81 -0.06 2.64
N ALA A 89 -4.90 1.23 2.34
CA ALA A 89 -4.17 2.27 3.03
C ALA A 89 -4.54 2.35 4.53
N ALA A 90 -5.82 2.23 4.89
CA ALA A 90 -6.27 2.23 6.29
C ALA A 90 -5.66 1.08 7.09
N VAL A 91 -5.66 -0.13 6.55
CA VAL A 91 -5.01 -1.30 7.16
C VAL A 91 -3.50 -1.10 7.26
N SER A 92 -2.89 -0.49 6.25
CA SER A 92 -1.46 -0.20 6.22
C SER A 92 -1.06 0.83 7.29
N ILE A 93 -1.90 1.83 7.54
CA ILE A 93 -1.71 2.81 8.63
C ILE A 93 -1.78 2.09 9.98
N ALA A 94 -2.79 1.25 10.20
CA ALA A 94 -2.95 0.49 11.43
C ALA A 94 -1.76 -0.45 11.69
N ASN A 95 -1.17 -1.02 10.64
CA ASN A 95 -0.02 -1.93 10.71
C ASN A 95 1.35 -1.22 10.59
N SER A 96 1.39 0.10 10.48
CA SER A 96 2.63 0.91 10.35
C SER A 96 3.51 0.48 9.16
N CYS A 97 2.89 0.16 8.01
CA CYS A 97 3.58 -0.18 6.78
C CYS A 97 3.83 1.06 5.91
N ASP A 98 4.93 1.77 6.12
CA ASP A 98 5.25 3.01 5.39
C ASP A 98 5.21 2.83 3.87
N TYR A 99 5.83 1.75 3.37
CA TYR A 99 5.81 1.44 1.94
C TYR A 99 4.39 1.32 1.39
N CYS A 100 3.52 0.59 2.10
CA CYS A 100 2.14 0.35 1.67
C CYS A 100 1.30 1.63 1.75
N ILE A 101 1.50 2.46 2.80
CA ILE A 101 0.82 3.75 2.94
C ILE A 101 1.13 4.62 1.72
N HIS A 102 2.41 4.79 1.37
CA HIS A 102 2.81 5.59 0.22
C HIS A 102 2.29 5.03 -1.10
N SER A 103 2.44 3.73 -1.34
CA SER A 103 2.06 3.12 -2.62
C SER A 103 0.55 3.14 -2.87
N HIS A 104 -0.26 2.83 -1.84
CA HIS A 104 -1.73 2.81 -2.00
C HIS A 104 -2.34 4.20 -1.99
N THR A 105 -1.78 5.17 -1.25
CA THR A 105 -2.19 6.58 -1.37
C THR A 105 -1.89 7.14 -2.77
N ALA A 106 -0.72 6.83 -3.32
CA ALA A 106 -0.38 7.22 -4.70
C ALA A 106 -1.31 6.56 -5.73
N ALA A 107 -1.62 5.27 -5.55
CA ALA A 107 -2.54 4.54 -6.41
C ALA A 107 -3.98 5.10 -6.34
N ALA A 108 -4.46 5.46 -5.15
CA ALA A 108 -5.77 6.10 -4.98
C ALA A 108 -5.85 7.44 -5.75
N ARG A 109 -4.82 8.28 -5.64
CA ARG A 109 -4.72 9.52 -6.41
C ARG A 109 -4.71 9.28 -7.91
N ALA A 110 -3.95 8.31 -8.38
CA ALA A 110 -3.91 7.93 -9.80
C ALA A 110 -5.27 7.42 -10.32
N LYS A 111 -6.12 6.90 -9.43
CA LYS A 111 -7.48 6.44 -9.73
C LYS A 111 -8.56 7.52 -9.54
N GLY A 112 -8.16 8.76 -9.26
CA GLY A 112 -9.04 9.91 -9.20
C GLY A 112 -9.49 10.34 -7.80
N MET A 113 -8.86 9.87 -6.74
CA MET A 113 -9.10 10.39 -5.38
C MET A 113 -8.76 11.87 -5.31
N THR A 114 -9.70 12.69 -4.82
CA THR A 114 -9.46 14.10 -4.57
C THR A 114 -8.77 14.35 -3.22
N GLU A 115 -8.21 15.54 -3.04
CA GLU A 115 -7.60 15.91 -1.76
C GLU A 115 -8.64 16.07 -0.63
N GLU A 116 -9.87 16.44 -0.96
CA GLU A 116 -10.99 16.46 -0.01
C GLU A 116 -11.35 15.05 0.46
N GLN A 117 -11.41 14.08 -0.46
CA GLN A 117 -11.64 12.67 -0.11
C GLN A 117 -10.49 12.13 0.74
N TYR A 118 -9.25 12.52 0.46
CA TYR A 118 -8.10 12.12 1.28
C TYR A 118 -8.16 12.71 2.68
N ALA A 119 -8.54 13.99 2.82
CA ALA A 119 -8.72 14.63 4.13
C ALA A 119 -9.84 13.95 4.95
N GLU A 120 -10.96 13.60 4.31
CA GLU A 120 -12.05 12.87 4.94
C GLU A 120 -11.59 11.47 5.38
N PHE A 121 -10.89 10.74 4.51
CA PHE A 121 -10.29 9.45 4.82
C PHE A 121 -9.40 9.52 6.07
N LEU A 122 -8.48 10.49 6.14
CA LEU A 122 -7.60 10.66 7.31
C LEU A 122 -8.40 10.98 8.58
N SER A 123 -9.48 11.74 8.46
CA SER A 123 -10.37 12.05 9.58
C SER A 123 -11.06 10.80 10.11
N ILE A 124 -11.54 9.92 9.21
CA ILE A 124 -12.16 8.64 9.58
C ILE A 124 -11.13 7.72 10.26
N VAL A 125 -9.95 7.56 9.68
CA VAL A 125 -8.89 6.70 10.23
C VAL A 125 -8.49 7.16 11.63
N SER A 126 -8.29 8.48 11.83
CA SER A 126 -7.92 9.03 13.14
C SER A 126 -9.04 8.90 14.19
N LEU A 127 -10.30 9.08 13.77
CA LEU A 127 -11.45 8.86 14.63
C LEU A 127 -11.56 7.38 15.05
N ALA A 128 -11.45 6.47 14.09
CA ALA A 128 -11.50 5.03 14.35
C ALA A 128 -10.40 4.59 15.33
N GLY A 129 -9.15 5.07 15.11
CA GLY A 129 -8.05 4.81 16.05
C GLY A 129 -8.36 5.25 17.47
N ARG A 130 -8.87 6.48 17.64
CA ARG A 130 -9.25 7.03 18.96
C ARG A 130 -10.37 6.21 19.61
N THR A 131 -11.44 5.92 18.89
CA THR A 131 -12.58 5.19 19.46
C THR A 131 -12.23 3.75 19.78
N ASN A 132 -11.44 3.08 18.95
CA ASN A 132 -10.94 1.73 19.22
C ASN A 132 -10.12 1.69 20.52
N HIS A 133 -9.24 2.66 20.74
CA HIS A 133 -8.48 2.75 22.00
C HIS A 133 -9.40 2.97 23.21
N LEU A 134 -10.40 3.86 23.12
CA LEU A 134 -11.36 4.08 24.18
C LEU A 134 -12.16 2.82 24.51
N LEU A 135 -12.76 2.18 23.50
CA LEU A 135 -13.58 0.99 23.69
C LEU A 135 -12.76 -0.18 24.28
N ASN A 136 -11.52 -0.34 23.81
CA ASN A 136 -10.62 -1.34 24.35
C ASN A 136 -10.21 -1.05 25.81
N ALA A 137 -9.97 0.20 26.17
CA ALA A 137 -9.60 0.59 27.53
C ALA A 137 -10.75 0.37 28.52
N ILE A 138 -11.98 0.71 28.12
CA ILE A 138 -13.18 0.61 28.96
C ILE A 138 -13.76 -0.82 28.94
N LYS A 139 -13.39 -1.65 27.95
CA LYS A 139 -13.96 -3.00 27.75
C LYS A 139 -15.47 -2.97 27.55
N VAL A 140 -15.95 -2.04 26.71
CA VAL A 140 -17.38 -1.93 26.41
C VAL A 140 -17.89 -3.24 25.81
N PRO A 141 -18.98 -3.83 26.38
CA PRO A 141 -19.58 -5.01 25.80
C PRO A 141 -20.23 -4.68 24.45
N VAL A 142 -20.28 -5.68 23.56
CA VAL A 142 -20.97 -5.54 22.27
C VAL A 142 -22.48 -5.53 22.50
N ASP A 143 -23.19 -4.60 21.86
CA ASP A 143 -24.64 -4.51 21.91
C ASP A 143 -25.29 -5.72 21.21
N PRO A 144 -26.32 -6.37 21.84
CA PRO A 144 -26.95 -7.54 21.23
C PRO A 144 -27.56 -7.26 19.85
N GLU A 145 -27.93 -6.01 19.57
CA GLU A 145 -28.50 -5.57 18.30
C GLU A 145 -27.50 -5.65 17.13
N PHE A 146 -26.19 -5.78 17.41
CA PHE A 146 -25.14 -5.95 16.39
C PHE A 146 -24.84 -7.43 16.10
N ASP A 147 -25.43 -8.35 16.88
CA ASP A 147 -25.27 -9.79 16.70
C ASP A 147 -26.32 -10.31 15.71
N HIS A 148 -25.97 -10.35 14.44
CA HIS A 148 -26.81 -10.79 13.33
C HIS A 148 -26.51 -12.24 12.93
N THR A 149 -26.30 -13.15 13.89
CA THR A 149 -26.14 -14.58 13.61
C THR A 149 -27.48 -15.28 13.41
#